data_bca2978563360c2ec92b6bc9888fbee7
#
_entry.id   bca2978563360c2ec92b6bc9888fbee7
#
_cell.length_a   1.000
_cell.length_b   1.000
_cell.length_c   1.000
_cell.angle_alpha   90.00
_cell.angle_beta   90.00
_cell.angle_gamma   90.00
#
_symmetry.space_group_name_H-M   'P 1'
#
loop_
_entity.id
_entity.type
_entity.pdbx_description
1 polymer ?
#
loop_
_entity_poly.entity_id
_entity_poly.type
_entity_poly.pdbx_seq_one_letter_code
_entity_poly.pdbx_strand_id
1 'polypeptide(L)'
;MENFDYVIIGAGSAGCVLANRLSENPNNKVVLIEAGGKDNYPWIHIPVGYFKTMHNPSVDWCYKTEPDASMNNRSIRYPRGKTLGGSSSINGLLYIRGQSRDYDVWRQLGNTGWGWDDVLPYFKKAENQERGKNEFHGIGGPLSVSDQRIQLPLLNEFQNAAEEFGIPKTKDFNTGDNHGCGYFQVTEKDGFRCSTSVGYLNPIKNRQNLKTITNAHVKKINFKGKTAIGIEYWQGDELKKLTCNKEII
;
A
#
# COMPACT_ATOMS: atom_id res chain seq x y z
N MET A 1 12.43 -18.97 -22.26
CA MET A 1 11.38 -18.24 -21.54
C MET A 1 11.57 -18.52 -20.05
N GLU A 2 11.62 -17.47 -19.21
CA GLU A 2 11.77 -17.68 -17.76
C GLU A 2 10.46 -18.20 -17.17
N ASN A 3 10.59 -19.13 -16.21
CA ASN A 3 9.47 -19.79 -15.55
C ASN A 3 9.51 -19.53 -14.05
N PHE A 4 8.35 -19.21 -13.46
CA PHE A 4 8.18 -18.89 -12.04
C PHE A 4 7.00 -19.69 -11.46
N ASP A 5 7.02 -19.90 -10.15
CA ASP A 5 5.87 -20.47 -9.44
C ASP A 5 4.77 -19.42 -9.25
N TYR A 6 5.17 -18.20 -8.88
CA TYR A 6 4.25 -17.08 -8.68
C TYR A 6 4.69 -15.87 -9.50
N VAL A 7 3.75 -15.27 -10.21
CA VAL A 7 3.93 -14.03 -10.97
C VAL A 7 3.02 -12.96 -10.36
N ILE A 8 3.63 -11.95 -9.73
CA ILE A 8 2.90 -10.85 -9.07
C ILE A 8 2.97 -9.63 -9.98
N ILE A 9 1.79 -9.10 -10.38
CA ILE A 9 1.65 -7.96 -11.28
C ILE A 9 1.37 -6.69 -10.47
N GLY A 10 2.35 -5.80 -10.44
CA GLY A 10 2.32 -4.54 -9.72
C GLY A 10 3.00 -4.62 -8.35
N ALA A 11 4.02 -3.80 -8.15
CA ALA A 11 4.72 -3.64 -6.87
C ALA A 11 4.11 -2.55 -6.00
N GLY A 12 2.80 -2.44 -5.99
CA GLY A 12 2.05 -1.62 -5.03
C GLY A 12 2.02 -2.25 -3.64
N SER A 13 1.17 -1.72 -2.76
CA SER A 13 1.10 -2.17 -1.36
C SER A 13 0.85 -3.67 -1.24
N ALA A 14 -0.12 -4.22 -1.97
CA ALA A 14 -0.43 -5.65 -1.94
C ALA A 14 0.69 -6.50 -2.54
N GLY A 15 1.21 -6.11 -3.72
CA GLY A 15 2.26 -6.88 -4.39
C GLY A 15 3.57 -6.96 -3.60
N CYS A 16 3.95 -5.90 -2.91
CA CYS A 16 5.10 -5.89 -1.99
C CYS A 16 4.93 -6.90 -0.84
N VAL A 17 3.74 -6.96 -0.25
CA VAL A 17 3.41 -7.92 0.81
C VAL A 17 3.47 -9.35 0.27
N LEU A 18 2.83 -9.61 -0.87
CA LEU A 18 2.79 -10.94 -1.49
C LEU A 18 4.20 -11.41 -1.88
N ALA A 19 5.00 -10.55 -2.49
CA ALA A 19 6.39 -10.86 -2.84
C ALA A 19 7.20 -11.24 -1.60
N ASN A 20 7.04 -10.49 -0.49
CA ASN A 20 7.69 -10.80 0.77
C ASN A 20 7.26 -12.18 1.30
N ARG A 21 5.96 -12.43 1.40
CA ARG A 21 5.42 -13.64 2.04
C ARG A 21 5.61 -14.90 1.20
N LEU A 22 5.35 -14.85 -0.09
CA LEU A 22 5.50 -16.01 -0.97
C LEU A 22 6.96 -16.44 -1.14
N SER A 23 7.89 -15.49 -1.09
CA SER A 23 9.34 -15.79 -1.17
C SER A 23 9.96 -16.19 0.17
N GLU A 24 9.23 -16.23 1.28
CA GLU A 24 9.69 -16.80 2.56
C GLU A 24 10.02 -18.29 2.41
N ASN A 25 9.24 -19.02 1.61
CA ASN A 25 9.59 -20.39 1.24
C ASN A 25 10.63 -20.38 0.10
N PRO A 26 11.89 -20.82 0.34
CA PRO A 26 12.96 -20.80 -0.65
C PRO A 26 12.69 -21.68 -1.89
N ASN A 27 11.77 -22.62 -1.78
CA ASN A 27 11.37 -23.49 -2.89
C ASN A 27 10.40 -22.79 -3.87
N ASN A 28 9.80 -21.66 -3.50
CA ASN A 28 8.96 -20.89 -4.40
C ASN A 28 9.82 -19.94 -5.23
N LYS A 29 9.74 -20.02 -6.53
CA LYS A 29 10.35 -19.07 -7.45
C LYS A 29 9.36 -17.96 -7.77
N VAL A 30 9.60 -16.76 -7.24
CA VAL A 30 8.66 -15.61 -7.29
C VAL A 30 9.21 -14.52 -8.19
N VAL A 31 8.36 -13.93 -9.03
CA VAL A 31 8.66 -12.69 -9.76
C VAL A 31 7.65 -11.61 -9.43
N LEU A 32 8.16 -10.41 -9.13
CA LEU A 32 7.38 -9.19 -8.94
C LEU A 32 7.64 -8.26 -10.12
N ILE A 33 6.60 -7.83 -10.81
CA ILE A 33 6.68 -6.99 -12.02
C ILE A 33 6.03 -5.65 -11.75
N GLU A 34 6.76 -4.57 -12.04
CA GLU A 34 6.30 -3.20 -11.82
C GLU A 34 6.45 -2.38 -13.11
N ALA A 35 5.38 -1.67 -13.47
CA ALA A 35 5.36 -0.82 -14.65
C ALA A 35 6.29 0.40 -14.51
N GLY A 36 6.39 0.94 -13.30
CA GLY A 36 7.28 2.05 -12.97
C GLY A 36 8.70 1.63 -12.66
N GLY A 37 9.51 2.62 -12.30
CA GLY A 37 10.91 2.43 -11.89
C GLY A 37 11.08 2.04 -10.43
N LYS A 38 12.35 2.05 -10.00
CA LYS A 38 12.71 1.93 -8.58
C LYS A 38 12.29 3.20 -7.83
N ASP A 39 12.07 3.05 -6.53
CA ASP A 39 11.69 4.12 -5.60
C ASP A 39 12.89 4.96 -5.11
N ASN A 40 13.84 5.27 -6.00
CA ASN A 40 15.06 6.00 -5.68
C ASN A 40 14.94 7.53 -5.85
N TYR A 41 13.77 8.06 -6.24
CA TYR A 41 13.52 9.49 -6.28
C TYR A 41 13.48 10.05 -4.86
N PRO A 42 14.38 10.98 -4.46
CA PRO A 42 14.56 11.36 -3.04
C PRO A 42 13.28 11.84 -2.35
N TRP A 43 12.41 12.53 -3.08
CA TRP A 43 11.14 13.05 -2.56
C TRP A 43 10.13 11.97 -2.16
N ILE A 44 10.30 10.73 -2.63
CA ILE A 44 9.51 9.58 -2.15
C ILE A 44 9.75 9.36 -0.66
N HIS A 45 10.99 9.47 -0.21
CA HIS A 45 11.39 9.11 1.16
C HIS A 45 11.16 10.22 2.18
N ILE A 46 11.10 11.47 1.73
CA ILE A 46 10.85 12.64 2.58
C ILE A 46 9.35 12.83 2.75
N PRO A 47 8.78 12.85 3.98
CA PRO A 47 7.34 12.91 4.21
C PRO A 47 6.62 14.03 3.44
N VAL A 48 7.10 15.28 3.52
CA VAL A 48 6.52 16.41 2.78
C VAL A 48 6.68 16.28 1.25
N GLY A 49 7.53 15.37 0.80
CA GLY A 49 7.81 15.12 -0.62
C GLY A 49 6.61 14.64 -1.44
N TYR A 50 5.50 14.24 -0.79
CA TYR A 50 4.31 13.84 -1.51
C TYR A 50 3.77 14.97 -2.43
N PHE A 51 3.99 16.24 -2.10
CA PHE A 51 3.68 17.37 -2.99
C PHE A 51 4.54 17.39 -4.27
N LYS A 52 5.71 16.74 -4.27
CA LYS A 52 6.61 16.64 -5.42
C LYS A 52 6.44 15.34 -6.20
N THR A 53 5.84 14.33 -5.58
CA THR A 53 5.63 13.01 -6.21
C THR A 53 4.26 12.91 -6.88
N MET A 54 3.21 13.48 -6.29
CA MET A 54 1.89 13.57 -6.92
C MET A 54 1.97 14.40 -8.21
N HIS A 55 1.36 13.88 -9.27
CA HIS A 55 1.34 14.46 -10.62
C HIS A 55 2.72 14.55 -11.31
N ASN A 56 3.73 13.88 -10.76
CA ASN A 56 5.02 13.72 -11.41
C ASN A 56 5.02 12.44 -12.27
N PRO A 57 5.05 12.52 -13.60
CA PRO A 57 4.91 11.36 -14.49
C PRO A 57 6.06 10.34 -14.35
N SER A 58 7.16 10.71 -13.70
CA SER A 58 8.26 9.77 -13.42
C SER A 58 7.90 8.72 -12.35
N VAL A 59 6.94 9.02 -11.45
CA VAL A 59 6.54 8.16 -10.32
C VAL A 59 5.02 8.09 -10.11
N ASP A 60 4.24 8.78 -10.93
CA ASP A 60 2.77 8.82 -10.88
C ASP A 60 2.20 8.53 -12.28
N TRP A 61 1.11 7.75 -12.36
CA TRP A 61 0.37 7.53 -13.58
C TRP A 61 -0.35 8.79 -14.09
N CYS A 62 -0.52 9.79 -13.25
CA CYS A 62 -1.18 11.06 -13.55
C CYS A 62 -2.61 10.90 -14.08
N TYR A 63 -3.36 9.91 -13.58
CA TYR A 63 -4.74 9.68 -14.01
C TYR A 63 -5.64 10.87 -13.67
N LYS A 64 -6.74 10.94 -14.41
CA LYS A 64 -7.87 11.83 -14.16
C LYS A 64 -9.15 11.03 -14.27
N THR A 65 -10.16 11.41 -13.48
CA THR A 65 -11.51 10.84 -13.64
C THR A 65 -12.15 11.36 -14.92
N GLU A 66 -13.13 10.62 -15.43
CA GLU A 66 -14.05 11.17 -16.42
C GLU A 66 -14.82 12.36 -15.82
N PRO A 67 -15.24 13.33 -16.64
CA PRO A 67 -16.11 14.39 -16.19
C PRO A 67 -17.41 13.86 -15.57
N ASP A 68 -17.81 14.35 -14.40
CA ASP A 68 -19.02 13.93 -13.72
C ASP A 68 -20.02 15.09 -13.63
N ALA A 69 -21.25 14.84 -14.13
CA ALA A 69 -22.31 15.86 -14.15
C ALA A 69 -22.72 16.32 -12.74
N SER A 70 -22.66 15.42 -11.73
CA SER A 70 -22.95 15.76 -10.33
C SER A 70 -21.91 16.71 -9.72
N MET A 71 -20.75 16.83 -10.34
CA MET A 71 -19.64 17.69 -9.93
C MET A 71 -19.37 18.84 -10.91
N ASN A 72 -20.39 19.36 -11.56
CA ASN A 72 -20.30 20.43 -12.59
C ASN A 72 -19.37 20.04 -13.75
N ASN A 73 -19.42 18.80 -14.21
CA ASN A 73 -18.58 18.25 -15.26
C ASN A 73 -17.06 18.38 -14.99
N ARG A 74 -16.67 18.40 -13.74
CA ARG A 74 -15.25 18.43 -13.38
C ARG A 74 -14.60 17.07 -13.54
N SER A 75 -13.38 17.07 -14.08
CA SER A 75 -12.44 15.94 -14.04
C SER A 75 -11.48 16.15 -12.88
N ILE A 76 -11.36 15.18 -12.01
CA ILE A 76 -10.49 15.24 -10.82
C ILE A 76 -9.20 14.49 -11.10
N ARG A 77 -8.07 15.08 -10.71
CA ARG A 77 -6.77 14.40 -10.72
C ARG A 77 -6.77 13.26 -9.71
N TYR A 78 -6.31 12.09 -10.14
CA TYR A 78 -6.35 10.86 -9.34
C TYR A 78 -4.96 10.20 -9.29
N PRO A 79 -4.07 10.66 -8.40
CA PRO A 79 -2.71 10.15 -8.31
C PRO A 79 -2.67 8.64 -8.02
N ARG A 80 -1.81 7.92 -8.74
CA ARG A 80 -1.50 6.50 -8.56
C ARG A 80 -0.02 6.28 -8.75
N GLY A 81 0.66 5.70 -7.77
CA GLY A 81 2.09 5.46 -7.83
C GLY A 81 2.46 4.53 -8.98
N LYS A 82 3.51 4.94 -9.74
CA LYS A 82 4.14 4.19 -10.82
C LYS A 82 5.61 3.97 -10.46
N THR A 83 5.83 3.19 -9.42
CA THR A 83 7.15 2.91 -8.85
C THR A 83 7.05 1.77 -7.85
N LEU A 84 8.17 1.20 -7.39
CA LEU A 84 8.16 0.26 -6.27
C LEU A 84 7.47 0.87 -5.04
N GLY A 85 6.61 0.09 -4.38
CA GLY A 85 5.73 0.54 -3.31
C GLY A 85 4.41 1.15 -3.80
N GLY A 86 4.28 1.44 -5.12
CA GLY A 86 3.07 2.00 -5.70
C GLY A 86 2.61 3.28 -4.99
N SER A 87 1.32 3.39 -4.72
CA SER A 87 0.75 4.58 -4.07
C SER A 87 1.23 4.77 -2.62
N SER A 88 1.75 3.74 -1.92
CA SER A 88 2.38 3.93 -0.62
C SER A 88 3.66 4.77 -0.69
N SER A 89 4.28 4.86 -1.86
CA SER A 89 5.48 5.67 -2.12
C SER A 89 5.16 7.14 -2.40
N ILE A 90 3.90 7.49 -2.73
CA ILE A 90 3.51 8.86 -3.10
C ILE A 90 2.33 9.44 -2.31
N ASN A 91 1.69 8.67 -1.42
CA ASN A 91 0.57 9.11 -0.60
C ASN A 91 0.98 10.09 0.51
N GLY A 92 -0.01 10.65 1.22
CA GLY A 92 0.20 11.56 2.37
C GLY A 92 0.55 10.85 3.69
N LEU A 93 0.99 9.60 3.68
CA LEU A 93 1.45 8.79 4.82
C LEU A 93 0.41 8.47 5.89
N LEU A 94 -0.77 9.01 5.87
CA LEU A 94 -1.77 8.78 6.92
C LEU A 94 -2.03 7.29 7.12
N TYR A 95 -1.93 6.86 8.38
CA TYR A 95 -2.23 5.49 8.79
C TYR A 95 -3.58 5.43 9.47
N ILE A 96 -4.55 4.87 8.79
CA ILE A 96 -5.92 4.68 9.30
C ILE A 96 -6.48 3.37 8.77
N ARG A 97 -7.15 2.62 9.64
CA ARG A 97 -7.92 1.42 9.30
C ARG A 97 -9.39 1.76 9.15
N GLY A 98 -10.16 0.91 8.49
CA GLY A 98 -11.61 0.94 8.62
C GLY A 98 -12.03 0.65 10.07
N GLN A 99 -13.23 1.08 10.44
CA GLN A 99 -13.80 0.74 11.74
C GLN A 99 -14.30 -0.72 11.74
N SER A 100 -14.50 -1.29 12.92
CA SER A 100 -14.92 -2.68 13.09
C SER A 100 -16.16 -3.03 12.28
N ARG A 101 -17.13 -2.11 12.24
CA ARG A 101 -18.37 -2.27 11.48
C ARG A 101 -18.16 -2.44 9.97
N ASP A 102 -17.15 -1.81 9.37
CA ASP A 102 -16.88 -1.93 7.93
C ASP A 102 -16.59 -3.39 7.55
N TYR A 103 -15.76 -4.05 8.34
CA TYR A 103 -15.38 -5.46 8.14
C TYR A 103 -16.51 -6.41 8.50
N ASP A 104 -17.25 -6.12 9.58
CA ASP A 104 -18.39 -6.93 9.99
C ASP A 104 -19.52 -6.89 8.96
N VAL A 105 -19.73 -5.75 8.29
CA VAL A 105 -20.63 -5.66 7.13
C VAL A 105 -20.15 -6.54 5.98
N TRP A 106 -18.85 -6.58 5.69
CA TRP A 106 -18.31 -7.49 4.66
C TRP A 106 -18.64 -8.96 5.01
N ARG A 107 -18.44 -9.37 6.26
CA ARG A 107 -18.79 -10.71 6.73
C ARG A 107 -20.28 -10.98 6.57
N GLN A 108 -21.15 -10.03 6.94
CA GLN A 108 -22.61 -10.16 6.81
C GLN A 108 -23.07 -10.28 5.35
N LEU A 109 -22.34 -9.67 4.41
CA LEU A 109 -22.58 -9.80 2.97
C LEU A 109 -22.10 -11.14 2.39
N GLY A 110 -21.67 -12.08 3.23
CA GLY A 110 -21.26 -13.42 2.83
C GLY A 110 -19.76 -13.63 2.71
N ASN A 111 -18.93 -12.62 3.00
CA ASN A 111 -17.47 -12.73 2.97
C ASN A 111 -16.96 -13.29 4.31
N THR A 112 -17.18 -14.57 4.57
CA THR A 112 -16.72 -15.26 5.78
C THR A 112 -15.19 -15.14 5.92
N GLY A 113 -14.72 -14.85 7.14
CA GLY A 113 -13.28 -14.61 7.40
C GLY A 113 -12.82 -13.16 7.17
N TRP A 114 -13.74 -12.23 6.91
CA TRP A 114 -13.45 -10.81 6.72
C TRP A 114 -14.07 -9.90 7.79
N GLY A 115 -14.57 -10.45 8.91
CA GLY A 115 -15.01 -9.65 10.05
C GLY A 115 -13.84 -9.00 10.80
N TRP A 116 -14.13 -8.08 11.69
CA TRP A 116 -13.10 -7.35 12.44
C TRP A 116 -12.13 -8.28 13.16
N ASP A 117 -12.64 -9.29 13.88
CA ASP A 117 -11.81 -10.24 14.61
C ASP A 117 -10.93 -11.09 13.69
N ASP A 118 -11.38 -11.32 12.44
CA ASP A 118 -10.61 -12.07 11.45
C ASP A 118 -9.45 -11.25 10.88
N VAL A 119 -9.65 -9.94 10.65
CA VAL A 119 -8.67 -9.07 9.98
C VAL A 119 -7.70 -8.38 10.94
N LEU A 120 -8.10 -8.12 12.19
CA LEU A 120 -7.28 -7.45 13.20
C LEU A 120 -5.90 -8.14 13.42
N PRO A 121 -5.79 -9.48 13.48
CA PRO A 121 -4.50 -10.15 13.59
C PRO A 121 -3.52 -9.81 12.45
N TYR A 122 -4.03 -9.60 11.24
CA TYR A 122 -3.22 -9.24 10.08
C TYR A 122 -2.77 -7.79 10.13
N PHE A 123 -3.60 -6.86 10.60
CA PHE A 123 -3.18 -5.49 10.87
C PHE A 123 -2.05 -5.45 11.90
N LYS A 124 -2.21 -6.18 13.01
CA LYS A 124 -1.18 -6.29 14.06
C LYS A 124 0.11 -6.94 13.55
N LYS A 125 0.02 -7.96 12.67
CA LYS A 125 1.17 -8.63 12.05
C LYS A 125 1.93 -7.71 11.09
N ALA A 126 1.24 -6.81 10.41
CA ALA A 126 1.85 -5.86 9.48
C ALA A 126 2.55 -4.69 10.17
N GLU A 127 2.13 -4.32 11.37
CA GLU A 127 2.43 -3.09 12.04
C GLU A 127 3.65 -3.19 12.97
N ASN A 128 4.45 -2.12 12.98
CA ASN A 128 5.40 -1.84 14.04
C ASN A 128 5.06 -0.49 14.67
N GLN A 129 4.19 -0.53 15.69
CA GLN A 129 3.62 0.64 16.34
C GLN A 129 4.62 1.28 17.30
N GLU A 130 4.92 2.57 17.13
CA GLU A 130 5.82 3.33 17.98
C GLU A 130 5.34 3.40 19.44
N ARG A 131 4.02 3.50 19.65
CA ARG A 131 3.40 3.55 20.99
C ARG A 131 3.42 2.21 21.72
N GLY A 132 3.90 1.15 21.06
CA GLY A 132 3.98 -0.19 21.62
C GLY A 132 2.79 -1.07 21.31
N LYS A 133 2.86 -2.32 21.80
CA LYS A 133 1.84 -3.35 21.60
C LYS A 133 0.67 -3.17 22.57
N ASN A 134 -0.54 -3.34 22.06
CA ASN A 134 -1.75 -3.42 22.88
C ASN A 134 -2.81 -4.33 22.23
N GLU A 135 -4.07 -4.23 22.67
CA GLU A 135 -5.20 -4.98 22.14
C GLU A 135 -5.36 -4.79 20.62
N PHE A 136 -5.18 -3.56 20.11
CA PHE A 136 -5.40 -3.20 18.70
C PHE A 136 -4.10 -3.15 17.89
N HIS A 137 -2.96 -2.99 18.52
CA HIS A 137 -1.69 -2.70 17.87
C HIS A 137 -0.64 -3.79 18.02
N GLY A 138 0.19 -3.93 16.96
CA GLY A 138 1.32 -4.83 16.91
C GLY A 138 2.67 -4.14 16.91
N ILE A 139 3.73 -4.86 17.25
CA ILE A 139 5.13 -4.44 17.13
C ILE A 139 5.92 -5.47 16.32
N GLY A 140 7.04 -5.04 15.74
CA GLY A 140 7.93 -5.92 14.97
C GLY A 140 7.46 -6.26 13.56
N GLY A 141 6.32 -5.73 13.11
CA GLY A 141 5.88 -5.84 11.74
C GLY A 141 6.70 -4.96 10.79
N PRO A 142 6.62 -5.18 9.48
CA PRO A 142 7.44 -4.46 8.51
C PRO A 142 6.99 -3.01 8.26
N LEU A 143 5.74 -2.65 8.57
CA LEU A 143 5.20 -1.31 8.37
C LEU A 143 5.33 -0.49 9.66
N SER A 144 6.27 0.43 9.71
CA SER A 144 6.43 1.33 10.85
C SER A 144 5.33 2.39 10.86
N VAL A 145 4.73 2.59 12.04
CA VAL A 145 3.68 3.57 12.31
C VAL A 145 4.12 4.42 13.48
N SER A 146 4.12 5.73 13.31
CA SER A 146 4.58 6.69 14.32
C SER A 146 3.64 7.87 14.47
N ASP A 147 3.81 8.61 15.55
CA ASP A 147 3.12 9.88 15.74
C ASP A 147 3.71 10.97 14.84
N GLN A 148 2.89 11.90 14.43
CA GLN A 148 3.37 13.07 13.71
C GLN A 148 4.34 13.88 14.56
N ARG A 149 5.48 14.27 13.99
CA ARG A 149 6.50 15.06 14.69
C ARG A 149 6.15 16.55 14.77
N ILE A 150 5.31 17.04 13.88
CA ILE A 150 4.90 18.43 13.83
C ILE A 150 3.47 18.54 14.34
N GLN A 151 3.29 19.34 15.39
CA GLN A 151 1.98 19.72 15.90
C GLN A 151 1.85 21.25 15.80
N LEU A 152 0.74 21.70 15.24
CA LEU A 152 0.48 23.14 15.06
C LEU A 152 -0.52 23.61 16.12
N PRO A 153 -0.26 24.73 16.80
CA PRO A 153 -1.21 25.28 17.80
C PRO A 153 -2.62 25.43 17.25
N LEU A 154 -2.77 25.89 16.01
CA LEU A 154 -4.08 26.04 15.37
C LEU A 154 -4.87 24.72 15.28
N LEU A 155 -4.18 23.59 15.05
CA LEU A 155 -4.86 22.28 15.03
C LEU A 155 -5.27 21.81 16.42
N ASN A 156 -4.57 22.23 17.47
CA ASN A 156 -4.98 21.98 18.85
C ASN A 156 -6.24 22.77 19.18
N GLU A 157 -6.31 24.05 18.77
CA GLU A 157 -7.52 24.87 18.94
C GLU A 157 -8.70 24.33 18.12
N PHE A 158 -8.45 23.79 16.92
CA PHE A 158 -9.47 23.09 16.15
C PHE A 158 -10.04 21.87 16.91
N GLN A 159 -9.18 21.08 17.56
CA GLN A 159 -9.62 19.95 18.39
C GLN A 159 -10.41 20.41 19.62
N ASN A 160 -10.02 21.54 20.24
CA ASN A 160 -10.76 22.13 21.36
C ASN A 160 -12.17 22.56 20.91
N ALA A 161 -12.26 23.26 19.78
CA ALA A 161 -13.55 23.67 19.21
C ALA A 161 -14.44 22.48 18.83
N ALA A 162 -13.85 21.39 18.29
CA ALA A 162 -14.58 20.17 17.99
C ALA A 162 -15.16 19.53 19.26
N GLU A 163 -14.41 19.52 20.36
CA GLU A 163 -14.86 19.01 21.66
C GLU A 163 -15.99 19.86 22.25
N GLU A 164 -15.89 21.19 22.16
CA GLU A 164 -16.99 22.12 22.57
C GLU A 164 -18.26 21.89 21.74
N PHE A 165 -18.11 21.50 20.47
CA PHE A 165 -19.24 21.14 19.59
C PHE A 165 -19.80 19.72 19.85
N GLY A 166 -19.20 18.95 20.75
CA GLY A 166 -19.65 17.60 21.13
C GLY A 166 -18.97 16.46 20.38
N ILE A 167 -17.91 16.74 19.61
CA ILE A 167 -17.08 15.71 18.96
C ILE A 167 -15.93 15.35 19.91
N PRO A 168 -15.83 14.11 20.41
CA PRO A 168 -14.82 13.77 21.39
C PRO A 168 -13.40 13.82 20.80
N LYS A 169 -12.42 14.18 21.61
CA LYS A 169 -11.02 14.00 21.24
C LYS A 169 -10.65 12.54 21.23
N THR A 170 -9.91 12.12 20.21
CA THR A 170 -9.30 10.79 20.16
C THR A 170 -7.80 10.87 19.95
N LYS A 171 -7.09 9.97 20.62
CA LYS A 171 -5.65 9.80 20.43
C LYS A 171 -5.33 8.70 19.41
N ASP A 172 -6.35 7.91 19.04
CA ASP A 172 -6.17 6.73 18.20
C ASP A 172 -7.44 6.39 17.43
N PHE A 173 -7.35 6.45 16.10
CA PHE A 173 -8.44 6.09 15.19
C PHE A 173 -8.45 4.60 14.81
N ASN A 174 -7.48 3.81 15.28
CA ASN A 174 -7.25 2.44 14.82
C ASN A 174 -7.69 1.37 15.84
N THR A 175 -8.60 1.74 16.74
CA THR A 175 -9.14 0.86 17.78
C THR A 175 -10.44 0.13 17.38
N GLY A 176 -10.84 0.24 16.12
CA GLY A 176 -12.11 -0.29 15.62
C GLY A 176 -13.25 0.71 15.67
N ASP A 177 -13.02 1.90 16.24
CA ASP A 177 -13.92 3.07 16.21
C ASP A 177 -13.13 4.28 15.71
N ASN A 178 -13.63 4.93 14.65
CA ASN A 178 -13.01 6.10 14.03
C ASN A 178 -13.69 7.42 14.46
N HIS A 179 -14.60 7.39 15.45
CA HIS A 179 -15.31 8.58 15.90
C HIS A 179 -14.41 9.47 16.75
N GLY A 180 -14.34 10.76 16.40
CA GLY A 180 -13.60 11.75 17.16
C GLY A 180 -12.77 12.71 16.33
N CYS A 181 -12.02 13.57 17.02
CA CYS A 181 -11.09 14.54 16.44
C CYS A 181 -9.72 14.36 17.07
N GLY A 182 -8.67 14.26 16.23
CA GLY A 182 -7.31 14.04 16.72
C GLY A 182 -6.27 14.06 15.60
N TYR A 183 -5.01 13.87 15.95
CA TYR A 183 -3.94 13.70 14.97
C TYR A 183 -3.88 12.27 14.48
N PHE A 184 -3.78 12.09 13.15
CA PHE A 184 -3.49 10.78 12.57
C PHE A 184 -2.05 10.38 12.82
N GLN A 185 -1.84 9.10 13.04
CA GLN A 185 -0.51 8.51 12.91
C GLN A 185 -0.12 8.38 11.44
N VAL A 186 1.17 8.20 11.19
CA VAL A 186 1.75 8.16 9.85
C VAL A 186 2.65 6.94 9.66
N THR A 187 2.73 6.46 8.40
CA THR A 187 3.66 5.40 8.01
C THR A 187 5.07 5.97 7.82
N GLU A 188 5.76 6.16 8.96
CA GLU A 188 7.06 6.80 9.04
C GLU A 188 7.98 6.01 9.99
N LYS A 189 9.28 6.05 9.70
CA LYS A 189 10.34 5.56 10.55
C LYS A 189 11.50 6.52 10.52
N ASP A 190 11.95 7.00 11.71
CA ASP A 190 13.13 7.87 11.87
C ASP A 190 13.08 9.14 10.98
N GLY A 191 11.90 9.73 10.79
CA GLY A 191 11.71 10.92 9.95
C GLY A 191 11.57 10.65 8.44
N PHE A 192 11.57 9.38 8.02
CA PHE A 192 11.43 9.00 6.62
C PHE A 192 10.19 8.15 6.38
N ARG A 193 9.62 8.26 5.18
CA ARG A 193 8.50 7.42 4.74
C ARG A 193 8.82 5.93 4.86
N CYS A 194 7.97 5.17 5.50
CA CYS A 194 7.93 3.72 5.47
C CYS A 194 6.90 3.26 4.43
N SER A 195 7.26 3.32 3.14
CA SER A 195 6.44 2.72 2.08
C SER A 195 6.48 1.19 2.17
N THR A 196 5.59 0.50 1.45
CA THR A 196 5.64 -0.96 1.38
C THR A 196 6.89 -1.49 0.66
N SER A 197 7.51 -0.71 -0.23
CA SER A 197 8.84 -1.02 -0.75
C SER A 197 9.88 -1.02 0.36
N VAL A 198 9.89 0.03 1.20
CA VAL A 198 10.84 0.15 2.33
C VAL A 198 10.60 -0.96 3.36
N GLY A 199 9.35 -1.18 3.77
CA GLY A 199 9.03 -2.14 4.82
C GLY A 199 9.12 -3.61 4.38
N TYR A 200 8.67 -3.94 3.17
CA TYR A 200 8.54 -5.32 2.73
C TYR A 200 9.58 -5.78 1.69
N LEU A 201 9.99 -4.93 0.74
CA LEU A 201 10.93 -5.36 -0.32
C LEU A 201 12.39 -5.15 0.06
N ASN A 202 12.76 -4.01 0.64
CA ASN A 202 14.15 -3.72 1.00
C ASN A 202 14.78 -4.78 1.91
N PRO A 203 14.09 -5.31 2.95
CA PRO A 203 14.65 -6.35 3.81
C PRO A 203 14.95 -7.66 3.08
N ILE A 204 14.28 -7.92 1.97
CA ILE A 204 14.35 -9.19 1.24
C ILE A 204 15.01 -9.08 -0.15
N LYS A 205 15.57 -7.92 -0.50
CA LYS A 205 16.14 -7.65 -1.83
C LYS A 205 17.23 -8.64 -2.28
N ASN A 206 17.86 -9.34 -1.33
CA ASN A 206 18.91 -10.31 -1.58
C ASN A 206 18.41 -11.77 -1.65
N ARG A 207 17.10 -12.02 -1.52
CA ARG A 207 16.54 -13.38 -1.66
C ARG A 207 16.74 -13.90 -3.07
N GLN A 208 17.41 -15.06 -3.19
CA GLN A 208 17.75 -15.66 -4.50
C GLN A 208 16.52 -16.17 -5.27
N ASN A 209 15.45 -16.47 -4.57
CA ASN A 209 14.20 -16.99 -5.12
C ASN A 209 13.16 -15.88 -5.45
N LEU A 210 13.52 -14.60 -5.26
CA LEU A 210 12.69 -13.44 -5.63
C LEU A 210 13.39 -12.60 -6.71
N LYS A 211 12.72 -12.45 -7.86
CA LYS A 211 13.14 -11.54 -8.93
C LYS A 211 12.19 -10.34 -8.98
N THR A 212 12.72 -9.13 -8.91
CA THR A 212 11.94 -7.89 -9.15
C THR A 212 12.32 -7.30 -10.49
N ILE A 213 11.32 -7.06 -11.35
CA ILE A 213 11.50 -6.47 -12.68
C ILE A 213 10.74 -5.14 -12.70
N THR A 214 11.45 -4.03 -12.89
CA THR A 214 10.90 -2.68 -13.00
C THR A 214 10.90 -2.19 -14.44
N ASN A 215 10.18 -1.09 -14.72
CA ASN A 215 9.95 -0.58 -16.07
C ASN A 215 9.37 -1.66 -17.01
N ALA A 216 8.50 -2.50 -16.46
CA ALA A 216 7.91 -3.66 -17.11
C ALA A 216 6.39 -3.58 -17.03
N HIS A 217 5.77 -3.12 -18.11
CA HIS A 217 4.33 -2.90 -18.18
C HIS A 217 3.64 -4.17 -18.72
N VAL A 218 2.87 -4.84 -17.86
CA VAL A 218 2.13 -6.05 -18.25
C VAL A 218 1.04 -5.70 -19.26
N LYS A 219 1.09 -6.35 -20.41
CA LYS A 219 0.17 -6.17 -21.51
C LYS A 219 -1.07 -7.05 -21.36
N LYS A 220 -0.85 -8.32 -21.03
CA LYS A 220 -1.94 -9.30 -20.87
C LYS A 220 -1.49 -10.54 -20.10
N ILE A 221 -2.48 -11.26 -19.57
CA ILE A 221 -2.36 -12.60 -19.03
C ILE A 221 -2.69 -13.61 -20.12
N ASN A 222 -1.86 -14.65 -20.29
CA ASN A 222 -2.08 -15.72 -21.24
C ASN A 222 -2.81 -16.88 -20.57
N PHE A 223 -3.83 -17.39 -21.21
CA PHE A 223 -4.64 -18.50 -20.73
C PHE A 223 -4.51 -19.73 -21.64
N LYS A 224 -4.58 -20.92 -21.01
CA LYS A 224 -4.84 -22.20 -21.68
C LYS A 224 -6.15 -22.75 -21.11
N GLY A 225 -7.23 -22.66 -21.87
CA GLY A 225 -8.58 -22.88 -21.35
C GLY A 225 -8.90 -21.85 -20.25
N LYS A 226 -9.18 -22.31 -19.04
CA LYS A 226 -9.47 -21.47 -17.86
C LYS A 226 -8.25 -21.23 -16.95
N THR A 227 -7.08 -21.77 -17.31
CA THR A 227 -5.88 -21.67 -16.48
C THR A 227 -4.97 -20.56 -16.98
N ALA A 228 -4.60 -19.61 -16.11
CA ALA A 228 -3.60 -18.59 -16.38
C ALA A 228 -2.21 -19.25 -16.37
N ILE A 229 -1.47 -19.16 -17.49
CA ILE A 229 -0.21 -19.88 -17.70
C ILE A 229 1.00 -18.98 -17.85
N GLY A 230 0.83 -17.67 -17.92
CA GLY A 230 1.92 -16.72 -18.11
C GLY A 230 1.42 -15.34 -18.46
N ILE A 231 2.35 -14.44 -18.69
CA ILE A 231 2.08 -13.05 -19.05
C ILE A 231 2.93 -12.60 -20.25
N GLU A 232 2.46 -11.55 -20.91
CA GLU A 232 3.26 -10.72 -21.83
C GLU A 232 3.40 -9.32 -21.24
N TYR A 233 4.60 -8.76 -21.30
CA TYR A 233 4.90 -7.43 -20.80
C TYR A 233 5.89 -6.68 -21.68
N TRP A 234 5.73 -5.36 -21.72
CA TRP A 234 6.69 -4.47 -22.36
C TRP A 234 7.80 -4.10 -21.39
N GLN A 235 9.06 -4.17 -21.84
CA GLN A 235 10.21 -3.60 -21.13
C GLN A 235 11.03 -2.78 -22.14
N GLY A 236 10.89 -1.45 -22.05
CA GLY A 236 11.23 -0.59 -23.17
C GLY A 236 10.35 -0.92 -24.37
N ASP A 237 10.96 -1.07 -25.56
CA ASP A 237 10.28 -1.42 -26.80
C ASP A 237 10.19 -2.94 -27.05
N GLU A 238 10.71 -3.75 -26.13
CA GLU A 238 10.71 -5.20 -26.26
C GLU A 238 9.49 -5.84 -25.61
N LEU A 239 8.77 -6.69 -26.36
CA LEU A 239 7.71 -7.54 -25.82
C LEU A 239 8.31 -8.84 -25.29
N LYS A 240 8.27 -9.01 -23.98
CA LYS A 240 8.78 -10.18 -23.25
C LYS A 240 7.64 -11.06 -22.75
N LYS A 241 7.97 -12.32 -22.44
CA LYS A 241 7.04 -13.33 -21.94
C LYS A 241 7.62 -14.08 -20.75
N LEU A 242 6.76 -14.39 -19.79
CA LEU A 242 7.04 -15.29 -18.67
C LEU A 242 5.99 -16.39 -18.63
N THR A 243 6.38 -17.55 -18.09
CA THR A 243 5.44 -18.62 -17.74
C THR A 243 5.27 -18.75 -16.24
N CYS A 244 4.12 -19.27 -15.83
CA CYS A 244 3.74 -19.44 -14.44
C CYS A 244 3.29 -20.89 -14.17
N ASN A 245 3.79 -21.50 -13.09
CA ASN A 245 3.46 -22.87 -12.73
C ASN A 245 2.30 -22.98 -11.75
N LYS A 246 2.15 -21.99 -10.85
CA LYS A 246 1.16 -22.04 -9.76
C LYS A 246 0.12 -20.95 -9.93
N GLU A 247 0.51 -19.68 -9.75
CA GLU A 247 -0.49 -18.60 -9.71
C GLU A 247 0.06 -17.27 -10.26
N ILE A 248 -0.82 -16.52 -10.96
CA ILE A 248 -0.62 -15.13 -11.38
C ILE A 248 -1.55 -14.27 -10.54
N ILE A 249 -0.99 -13.27 -9.85
CA ILE A 249 -1.67 -12.41 -8.89
C ILE A 249 -1.56 -10.96 -9.32
#